data_f51dcfc6e9459bf4c8b024a279419fcb
#
_entry.id   f51dcfc6e9459bf4c8b024a279419fcb
#
_cell.length_a   1.000
_cell.length_b   1.000
_cell.length_c   1.000
_cell.angle_alpha   90.00
_cell.angle_beta   90.00
_cell.angle_gamma   90.00
#
_symmetry.space_group_name_H-M   'P 1'
#
loop_
_entity.id
_entity.type
_entity.pdbx_description
1 polymer ?
#
loop_
_entity_poly.entity_id
_entity_poly.type
_entity_poly.pdbx_seq_one_letter_code
_entity_poly.pdbx_strand_id
1 'polypeptide(L)'
;MFCRQHNFKLRIIDMGVDYDLSSFPGIRNEKIAWGTKDFLHEAAMSEEEMDKALSTGAKIIDECADEGCNIVCIGEMGIANTSPSSIWLHLMGGVPLDDCVGAGSGVAGSQLSHKHKVLKEAVDKFNRDFPNASATDMIRYFGGFEMVGAIGAMLRAAERRMIVMVDGF
;
A
#
# COMPACT_ATOMS: atom_id res chain seq x y z
N MET A 1 -17.39 2.37 14.68
CA MET A 1 -18.83 2.08 14.86
C MET A 1 -19.13 0.65 14.45
N PHE A 2 -19.02 0.24 13.20
CA PHE A 2 -19.33 -1.11 12.69
C PHE A 2 -18.56 -2.24 13.40
N CYS A 3 -17.25 -2.13 13.60
CA CYS A 3 -16.48 -3.17 14.29
C CYS A 3 -17.02 -3.45 15.72
N ARG A 4 -17.40 -2.39 16.46
CA ARG A 4 -18.02 -2.56 17.78
C ARG A 4 -19.40 -3.21 17.71
N GLN A 5 -20.20 -2.86 16.71
CA GLN A 5 -21.55 -3.41 16.52
C GLN A 5 -21.52 -4.92 16.22
N HIS A 6 -20.51 -5.37 15.49
CA HIS A 6 -20.35 -6.76 15.08
C HIS A 6 -19.30 -7.54 15.88
N ASN A 7 -18.80 -6.92 16.95
CA ASN A 7 -17.76 -7.50 17.81
C ASN A 7 -16.48 -7.90 17.05
N PHE A 8 -16.10 -7.11 16.04
CA PHE A 8 -14.84 -7.28 15.32
C PHE A 8 -13.72 -6.52 16.04
N LYS A 9 -12.55 -7.14 16.14
CA LYS A 9 -11.34 -6.47 16.59
C LYS A 9 -10.85 -5.54 15.47
N LEU A 10 -10.64 -4.26 15.78
CA LEU A 10 -10.08 -3.28 14.87
C LEU A 10 -8.68 -2.91 15.35
N ARG A 11 -7.70 -2.99 14.48
CA ARG A 11 -6.34 -2.48 14.68
C ARG A 11 -6.08 -1.37 13.67
N ILE A 12 -5.71 -0.22 14.14
CA ILE A 12 -5.34 0.93 13.30
C ILE A 12 -3.84 1.10 13.42
N ILE A 13 -3.14 0.99 12.30
CA ILE A 13 -1.69 0.97 12.22
C ILE A 13 -1.23 2.18 11.40
N ASP A 14 -0.42 3.03 12.00
CA ASP A 14 0.27 4.09 11.27
C ASP A 14 1.55 3.53 10.66
N MET A 15 1.56 3.37 9.34
CA MET A 15 2.71 2.86 8.58
C MET A 15 3.61 3.98 8.04
N GLY A 16 3.13 5.22 8.00
CA GLY A 16 3.94 6.30 7.44
C GLY A 16 3.19 7.59 7.12
N VAL A 17 2.17 7.91 7.90
CA VAL A 17 1.46 9.21 7.75
C VAL A 17 2.43 10.35 8.05
N ASP A 18 2.48 11.37 7.19
CA ASP A 18 3.30 12.57 7.39
C ASP A 18 2.62 13.54 8.40
N TYR A 19 2.33 12.97 9.57
CA TYR A 19 1.75 13.69 10.72
C TYR A 19 2.03 12.90 12.00
N ASP A 20 2.18 13.60 13.13
CA ASP A 20 2.35 12.95 14.43
C ASP A 20 0.99 12.49 14.98
N LEU A 21 0.77 11.18 14.97
CA LEU A 21 -0.42 10.54 15.50
C LEU A 21 -0.27 10.01 16.92
N SER A 22 0.83 10.30 17.61
CA SER A 22 1.13 9.79 18.96
C SER A 22 0.10 10.21 20.02
N SER A 23 -0.57 11.34 19.83
CA SER A 23 -1.62 11.83 20.71
C SER A 23 -2.98 11.16 20.52
N PHE A 24 -3.15 10.33 19.50
CA PHE A 24 -4.43 9.67 19.21
C PHE A 24 -4.46 8.26 19.80
N PRO A 25 -5.26 8.02 20.88
CA PRO A 25 -5.35 6.71 21.49
C PRO A 25 -5.97 5.70 20.53
N GLY A 26 -5.39 4.51 20.47
CA GLY A 26 -5.87 3.41 19.64
C GLY A 26 -5.23 3.36 18.25
N ILE A 27 -4.34 4.28 17.90
CA ILE A 27 -3.48 4.17 16.73
C ILE A 27 -2.13 3.59 17.18
N ARG A 28 -1.76 2.46 16.59
CA ARG A 28 -0.46 1.84 16.81
C ARG A 28 0.57 2.47 15.88
N ASN A 29 1.62 3.03 16.45
CA ASN A 29 2.71 3.62 15.70
C ASN A 29 3.68 2.52 15.24
N GLU A 30 3.66 2.20 13.97
CA GLU A 30 4.64 1.35 13.27
C GLU A 30 5.21 2.11 12.05
N LYS A 31 5.34 3.42 12.19
CA LYS A 31 5.80 4.32 11.13
C LYS A 31 7.17 3.90 10.57
N ILE A 32 7.21 3.72 9.26
CA ILE A 32 8.42 3.40 8.50
C ILE A 32 9.23 4.69 8.29
N ALA A 33 8.58 5.70 7.73
CA ALA A 33 9.07 7.05 7.55
C ALA A 33 7.91 8.05 7.54
N TRP A 34 8.16 9.34 7.37
CA TRP A 34 7.19 10.42 7.25
C TRP A 34 6.79 10.60 5.78
N GLY A 35 5.91 9.72 5.28
CA GLY A 35 5.57 9.62 3.87
C GLY A 35 6.63 8.93 3.02
N THR A 36 6.24 8.52 1.81
CA THR A 36 7.14 8.00 0.80
C THR A 36 7.80 9.15 0.03
N LYS A 37 8.86 8.83 -0.71
CA LYS A 37 9.44 9.76 -1.68
C LYS A 37 8.57 9.84 -2.94
N ASP A 38 8.84 10.86 -3.75
CA ASP A 38 8.15 11.08 -5.02
C ASP A 38 8.72 10.16 -6.11
N PHE A 39 7.96 9.15 -6.50
CA PHE A 39 8.36 8.17 -7.51
C PHE A 39 8.55 8.76 -8.92
N LEU A 40 8.16 10.00 -9.17
CA LEU A 40 8.51 10.69 -10.41
C LEU A 40 10.02 10.97 -10.48
N HIS A 41 10.65 11.14 -9.32
CA HIS A 41 12.06 11.50 -9.22
C HIS A 41 12.96 10.35 -8.80
N GLU A 42 12.54 9.59 -7.78
CA GLU A 42 13.30 8.48 -7.21
C GLU A 42 12.36 7.36 -6.73
N ALA A 43 12.91 6.23 -6.28
CA ALA A 43 12.09 5.16 -5.69
C ALA A 43 11.34 5.65 -4.45
N ALA A 44 10.07 5.26 -4.32
CA ALA A 44 9.19 5.67 -3.22
C ALA A 44 9.76 5.30 -1.84
N MET A 45 10.54 4.21 -1.78
CA MET A 45 11.19 3.74 -0.54
C MET A 45 12.51 3.04 -0.82
N SER A 46 13.36 2.93 0.21
CA SER A 46 14.57 2.11 0.17
C SER A 46 14.24 0.62 0.32
N GLU A 47 15.24 -0.26 0.12
CA GLU A 47 15.07 -1.69 0.36
C GLU A 47 14.79 -1.97 1.84
N GLU A 48 15.50 -1.31 2.74
CA GLU A 48 15.32 -1.45 4.18
C GLU A 48 13.93 -0.97 4.63
N GLU A 49 13.42 0.10 4.04
CA GLU A 49 12.07 0.60 4.32
C GLU A 49 11.01 -0.39 3.82
N MET A 50 11.19 -0.96 2.64
CA MET A 50 10.32 -2.00 2.10
C MET A 50 10.31 -3.25 3.00
N ASP A 51 11.48 -3.75 3.37
CA ASP A 51 11.62 -4.93 4.24
C ASP A 51 10.99 -4.69 5.61
N LYS A 52 11.17 -3.49 6.16
CA LYS A 52 10.55 -3.09 7.41
C LYS A 52 9.02 -3.04 7.28
N ALA A 53 8.49 -2.52 6.18
CA ALA A 53 7.05 -2.49 5.94
C ALA A 53 6.44 -3.90 5.81
N LEU A 54 7.07 -4.79 5.02
CA LEU A 54 6.68 -6.18 4.88
C LEU A 54 6.69 -6.91 6.23
N SER A 55 7.79 -6.78 6.99
CA SER A 55 7.95 -7.43 8.29
C SER A 55 6.97 -6.92 9.33
N THR A 56 6.65 -5.63 9.30
CA THR A 56 5.64 -5.03 10.18
C THR A 56 4.26 -5.62 9.91
N GLY A 57 3.84 -5.72 8.65
CA GLY A 57 2.59 -6.38 8.28
C GLY A 57 2.53 -7.83 8.76
N ALA A 58 3.61 -8.58 8.54
CA ALA A 58 3.73 -9.97 8.98
C ALA A 58 3.62 -10.11 10.50
N LYS A 59 4.33 -9.27 11.27
CA LYS A 59 4.27 -9.24 12.73
C LYS A 59 2.86 -9.02 13.27
N ILE A 60 2.11 -8.11 12.68
CA ILE A 60 0.73 -7.82 13.09
C ILE A 60 -0.16 -9.05 12.89
N ILE A 61 0.04 -9.78 11.82
CA ILE A 61 -0.71 -11.03 11.57
C ILE A 61 -0.32 -12.12 12.54
N ASP A 62 0.97 -12.28 12.88
CA ASP A 62 1.39 -13.23 13.91
C ASP A 62 0.70 -12.96 15.25
N GLU A 63 0.65 -11.68 15.67
CA GLU A 63 -0.06 -11.28 16.89
C GLU A 63 -1.57 -11.59 16.80
N CYS A 64 -2.20 -11.36 15.64
CA CYS A 64 -3.61 -11.72 15.44
C CYS A 64 -3.84 -13.23 15.56
N ALA A 65 -2.99 -14.03 14.92
CA ALA A 65 -3.09 -15.48 14.95
C ALA A 65 -2.88 -16.02 16.37
N ASP A 66 -1.91 -15.49 17.11
CA ASP A 66 -1.63 -15.89 18.50
C ASP A 66 -2.78 -15.53 19.47
N GLU A 67 -3.57 -14.50 19.12
CA GLU A 67 -4.83 -14.18 19.81
C GLU A 67 -6.02 -15.04 19.38
N GLY A 68 -5.82 -16.03 18.51
CA GLY A 68 -6.85 -16.95 18.02
C GLY A 68 -7.67 -16.43 16.85
N CYS A 69 -7.25 -15.37 16.18
CA CYS A 69 -7.89 -14.92 14.94
C CYS A 69 -7.57 -15.90 13.80
N ASN A 70 -8.57 -16.24 13.01
CA ASN A 70 -8.44 -17.09 11.83
C ASN A 70 -8.92 -16.43 10.53
N ILE A 71 -9.50 -15.22 10.63
CA ILE A 71 -9.95 -14.42 9.51
C ILE A 71 -9.42 -13.01 9.72
N VAL A 72 -8.86 -12.42 8.67
CA VAL A 72 -8.45 -11.01 8.64
C VAL A 72 -9.03 -10.31 7.43
N CYS A 73 -9.45 -9.07 7.63
CA CYS A 73 -9.79 -8.14 6.55
C CYS A 73 -8.78 -7.01 6.59
N ILE A 74 -8.08 -6.81 5.50
CA ILE A 74 -7.06 -5.76 5.38
C ILE A 74 -7.71 -4.59 4.67
N GLY A 75 -7.82 -3.48 5.37
CA GLY A 75 -8.18 -2.18 4.81
C GLY A 75 -6.99 -1.25 4.88
N GLU A 76 -6.89 -0.35 3.95
CA GLU A 76 -5.84 0.65 3.92
C GLU A 76 -6.43 2.04 3.65
N MET A 77 -5.69 3.06 4.05
CA MET A 77 -5.94 4.44 3.68
C MET A 77 -4.60 5.12 3.43
N GLY A 78 -4.33 5.44 2.16
CA GLY A 78 -3.17 6.22 1.75
C GLY A 78 -3.60 7.33 0.82
N ILE A 79 -3.22 8.58 1.12
CA ILE A 79 -3.55 9.71 0.25
C ILE A 79 -2.81 9.55 -1.07
N ALA A 80 -3.56 9.63 -2.18
CA ALA A 80 -3.10 9.45 -3.56
C ALA A 80 -2.65 8.02 -3.93
N ASN A 81 -2.84 7.00 -3.09
CA ASN A 81 -2.37 5.63 -3.36
C ASN A 81 -3.10 4.91 -4.50
N THR A 82 -4.18 5.46 -5.03
CA THR A 82 -4.74 5.00 -6.31
C THR A 82 -3.78 5.19 -7.48
N SER A 83 -2.78 6.05 -7.35
CA SER A 83 -1.72 6.22 -8.37
C SER A 83 -0.76 5.03 -8.39
N PRO A 84 -0.10 4.63 -7.28
CA PRO A 84 0.70 3.41 -7.23
C PRO A 84 -0.12 2.15 -7.57
N SER A 85 -1.38 2.03 -7.12
CA SER A 85 -2.24 0.88 -7.46
C SER A 85 -2.45 0.77 -8.98
N SER A 86 -2.74 1.90 -9.66
CA SER A 86 -2.89 1.93 -11.11
C SER A 86 -1.59 1.54 -11.84
N ILE A 87 -0.44 2.00 -11.35
CA ILE A 87 0.86 1.65 -11.93
C ILE A 87 1.16 0.16 -11.72
N TRP A 88 0.91 -0.40 -10.54
CA TRP A 88 1.10 -1.82 -10.29
C TRP A 88 0.19 -2.69 -11.17
N LEU A 89 -1.08 -2.31 -11.32
CA LEU A 89 -2.00 -3.01 -12.21
C LEU A 89 -1.51 -2.97 -13.68
N HIS A 90 -0.98 -1.84 -14.11
CA HIS A 90 -0.39 -1.71 -15.43
C HIS A 90 0.88 -2.58 -15.58
N LEU A 91 1.87 -2.41 -14.72
CA LEU A 91 3.19 -3.05 -14.87
C LEU A 91 3.17 -4.55 -14.57
N MET A 92 2.43 -5.00 -13.56
CA MET A 92 2.37 -6.40 -13.16
C MET A 92 1.17 -7.14 -13.76
N GLY A 93 0.05 -6.46 -13.96
CA GLY A 93 -1.16 -7.03 -14.52
C GLY A 93 -1.25 -6.96 -16.05
N GLY A 94 -0.40 -6.16 -16.71
CA GLY A 94 -0.41 -5.99 -18.16
C GLY A 94 -1.62 -5.22 -18.70
N VAL A 95 -2.37 -4.54 -17.85
CA VAL A 95 -3.52 -3.73 -18.26
C VAL A 95 -3.01 -2.39 -18.80
N PRO A 96 -3.55 -1.85 -19.91
CA PRO A 96 -3.17 -0.53 -20.42
C PRO A 96 -3.29 0.54 -19.32
N LEU A 97 -2.30 1.43 -19.20
CA LEU A 97 -2.29 2.44 -18.13
C LEU A 97 -3.54 3.33 -18.16
N ASP A 98 -4.03 3.65 -19.36
CA ASP A 98 -5.23 4.46 -19.55
C ASP A 98 -6.50 3.80 -18.96
N ASP A 99 -6.54 2.47 -18.92
CA ASP A 99 -7.64 1.71 -18.33
C ASP A 99 -7.49 1.54 -16.80
N CYS A 100 -6.27 1.74 -16.27
CA CYS A 100 -5.97 1.62 -14.85
C CYS A 100 -6.21 2.92 -14.07
N VAL A 101 -6.06 4.09 -14.72
CA VAL A 101 -6.06 5.38 -14.02
C VAL A 101 -7.47 5.92 -13.86
N GLY A 102 -7.98 5.87 -12.65
CA GLY A 102 -9.26 6.44 -12.28
C GLY A 102 -9.16 7.79 -11.55
N ALA A 103 -10.32 8.40 -11.32
CA ALA A 103 -10.45 9.69 -10.64
C ALA A 103 -9.95 9.64 -9.18
N GLY A 104 -9.98 8.47 -8.54
CA GLY A 104 -9.71 8.38 -7.10
C GLY A 104 -10.68 9.22 -6.27
N SER A 105 -10.25 9.67 -5.10
CA SER A 105 -11.08 10.48 -4.21
C SER A 105 -11.01 11.98 -4.56
N GLY A 106 -11.58 12.40 -5.70
CA GLY A 106 -11.82 13.82 -5.95
C GLY A 106 -11.05 14.46 -7.11
N VAL A 107 -10.41 13.66 -7.96
CA VAL A 107 -9.75 14.17 -9.17
C VAL A 107 -10.71 14.11 -10.36
N ALA A 108 -10.98 15.23 -11.03
CA ALA A 108 -11.90 15.28 -12.17
C ALA A 108 -11.39 16.22 -13.29
N GLY A 109 -11.87 16.03 -14.50
CA GLY A 109 -11.59 16.90 -15.64
C GLY A 109 -10.10 17.04 -15.96
N SER A 110 -9.60 18.26 -16.01
CA SER A 110 -8.19 18.57 -16.36
C SER A 110 -7.18 17.98 -15.38
N GLN A 111 -7.56 17.81 -14.13
CA GLN A 111 -6.71 17.18 -13.12
C GLN A 111 -6.50 15.68 -13.39
N LEU A 112 -7.52 14.98 -13.91
CA LEU A 112 -7.38 13.59 -14.30
C LEU A 112 -6.42 13.44 -15.48
N SER A 113 -6.52 14.31 -16.48
CA SER A 113 -5.57 14.34 -17.60
C SER A 113 -4.14 14.64 -17.16
N HIS A 114 -3.98 15.51 -16.16
CA HIS A 114 -2.67 15.77 -15.55
C HIS A 114 -2.14 14.54 -14.81
N LYS A 115 -2.98 13.88 -14.01
CA LYS A 115 -2.63 12.63 -13.33
C LYS A 115 -2.15 11.57 -14.32
N HIS A 116 -2.89 11.34 -15.42
CA HIS A 116 -2.49 10.43 -16.49
C HIS A 116 -1.10 10.73 -17.03
N LYS A 117 -0.86 12.02 -17.36
CA LYS A 117 0.44 12.47 -17.89
C LYS A 117 1.59 12.16 -16.93
N VAL A 118 1.41 12.50 -15.64
CA VAL A 118 2.43 12.28 -14.60
C VAL A 118 2.72 10.79 -14.42
N LEU A 119 1.67 9.95 -14.34
CA LEU A 119 1.86 8.51 -14.17
C LEU A 119 2.53 7.87 -15.39
N LYS A 120 2.16 8.31 -16.59
CA LYS A 120 2.82 7.86 -17.81
C LYS A 120 4.30 8.24 -17.83
N GLU A 121 4.65 9.47 -17.46
CA GLU A 121 6.04 9.93 -17.38
C GLU A 121 6.85 9.10 -16.38
N ALA A 122 6.28 8.81 -15.20
CA ALA A 122 6.91 7.97 -14.18
C ALA A 122 7.14 6.53 -14.68
N VAL A 123 6.16 5.93 -15.34
CA VAL A 123 6.27 4.59 -15.92
C VAL A 123 7.29 4.54 -17.05
N ASP A 124 7.27 5.51 -17.97
CA ASP A 124 8.21 5.58 -19.10
C ASP A 124 9.66 5.75 -18.58
N LYS A 125 9.86 6.57 -17.55
CA LYS A 125 11.16 6.74 -16.87
C LYS A 125 11.62 5.42 -16.23
N PHE A 126 10.76 4.80 -15.44
CA PHE A 126 11.07 3.54 -14.76
C PHE A 126 11.45 2.43 -15.74
N ASN A 127 10.67 2.22 -16.80
CA ASN A 127 10.95 1.20 -17.82
C ASN A 127 12.26 1.44 -18.55
N ARG A 128 12.63 2.70 -18.77
CA ARG A 128 13.91 3.06 -19.39
C ARG A 128 15.10 2.80 -18.46
N ASP A 129 14.94 3.17 -17.19
CA ASP A 129 16.02 3.09 -16.20
C ASP A 129 16.17 1.67 -15.64
N PHE A 130 15.10 0.87 -15.64
CA PHE A 130 15.03 -0.50 -15.11
C PHE A 130 14.39 -1.47 -16.11
N PRO A 131 15.02 -1.76 -17.26
CA PRO A 131 14.40 -2.56 -18.33
C PRO A 131 14.11 -4.02 -17.96
N ASN A 132 14.71 -4.54 -16.89
CA ASN A 132 14.51 -5.90 -16.38
C ASN A 132 14.01 -5.90 -14.93
N ALA A 133 13.22 -4.91 -14.55
CA ALA A 133 12.69 -4.78 -13.19
C ALA A 133 11.88 -6.01 -12.79
N SER A 134 12.14 -6.50 -11.58
CA SER A 134 11.33 -7.52 -10.92
C SER A 134 10.05 -6.91 -10.34
N ALA A 135 9.11 -7.76 -9.94
CA ALA A 135 7.93 -7.30 -9.19
C ALA A 135 8.33 -6.58 -7.89
N THR A 136 9.39 -7.02 -7.22
CA THR A 136 9.92 -6.38 -6.02
C THR A 136 10.43 -4.97 -6.30
N ASP A 137 11.11 -4.76 -7.45
CA ASP A 137 11.54 -3.42 -7.85
C ASP A 137 10.35 -2.49 -8.10
N MET A 138 9.30 -3.00 -8.76
CA MET A 138 8.06 -2.24 -9.00
C MET A 138 7.35 -1.88 -7.69
N ILE A 139 7.28 -2.81 -6.74
CA ILE A 139 6.70 -2.60 -5.41
C ILE A 139 7.47 -1.51 -4.67
N ARG A 140 8.79 -1.61 -4.63
CA ARG A 140 9.66 -0.64 -3.95
C ARG A 140 9.62 0.74 -4.60
N TYR A 141 9.60 0.79 -5.93
CA TYR A 141 9.69 2.06 -6.66
C TYR A 141 8.41 2.89 -6.56
N PHE A 142 7.24 2.25 -6.61
CA PHE A 142 5.95 2.93 -6.68
C PHE A 142 5.07 2.79 -5.44
N GLY A 143 5.36 1.85 -4.54
CA GLY A 143 4.47 1.48 -3.45
C GLY A 143 4.31 2.53 -2.36
N GLY A 144 3.20 2.42 -1.62
CA GLY A 144 3.01 3.07 -0.32
C GLY A 144 3.40 2.12 0.82
N PHE A 145 3.82 2.65 1.96
CA PHE A 145 4.19 1.82 3.12
C PHE A 145 3.02 0.96 3.62
N GLU A 146 1.80 1.49 3.60
CA GLU A 146 0.58 0.77 3.96
C GLU A 146 0.29 -0.38 2.98
N MET A 147 0.49 -0.15 1.68
CA MET A 147 0.28 -1.16 0.64
C MET A 147 1.31 -2.30 0.78
N VAL A 148 2.57 -1.95 1.00
CA VAL A 148 3.65 -2.93 1.21
C VAL A 148 3.45 -3.69 2.52
N GLY A 149 3.02 -3.01 3.58
CA GLY A 149 2.62 -3.65 4.84
C GLY A 149 1.46 -4.64 4.66
N ALA A 150 0.46 -4.26 3.83
CA ALA A 150 -0.64 -5.15 3.48
C ALA A 150 -0.16 -6.41 2.74
N ILE A 151 0.82 -6.29 1.81
CA ILE A 151 1.44 -7.45 1.16
C ILE A 151 2.07 -8.38 2.20
N GLY A 152 2.88 -7.84 3.12
CA GLY A 152 3.50 -8.62 4.19
C GLY A 152 2.48 -9.32 5.08
N ALA A 153 1.38 -8.63 5.40
CA ALA A 153 0.27 -9.18 6.16
C ALA A 153 -0.42 -10.33 5.42
N MET A 154 -0.74 -10.16 4.13
CA MET A 154 -1.40 -11.20 3.32
C MET A 154 -0.53 -12.46 3.19
N LEU A 155 0.76 -12.30 2.92
CA LEU A 155 1.69 -13.41 2.81
C LEU A 155 1.79 -14.18 4.15
N ARG A 156 1.92 -13.47 5.26
CA ARG A 156 1.95 -14.10 6.58
C ARG A 156 0.64 -14.76 6.95
N ALA A 157 -0.50 -14.17 6.60
CA ALA A 157 -1.81 -14.78 6.82
C ALA A 157 -1.93 -16.12 6.09
N ALA A 158 -1.43 -16.22 4.86
CA ALA A 158 -1.38 -17.46 4.10
C ALA A 158 -0.49 -18.52 4.80
N GLU A 159 0.70 -18.14 5.27
CA GLU A 159 1.60 -19.04 6.05
C GLU A 159 0.94 -19.52 7.35
N ARG A 160 0.19 -18.66 8.03
CA ARG A 160 -0.57 -18.97 9.25
C ARG A 160 -1.91 -19.67 8.96
N ARG A 161 -2.24 -19.93 7.69
CA ARG A 161 -3.49 -20.57 7.23
C ARG A 161 -4.74 -19.81 7.66
N MET A 162 -4.65 -18.49 7.70
CA MET A 162 -5.77 -17.60 7.97
C MET A 162 -6.52 -17.29 6.68
N ILE A 163 -7.81 -17.03 6.78
CA ILE A 163 -8.61 -16.50 5.68
C ILE A 163 -8.35 -15.01 5.55
N VAL A 164 -8.00 -14.56 4.35
CA VAL A 164 -7.88 -13.14 4.03
C VAL A 164 -9.11 -12.71 3.25
N MET A 165 -9.85 -11.75 3.79
CA MET A 165 -10.91 -11.06 3.04
C MET A 165 -10.30 -9.85 2.36
N VAL A 166 -10.33 -9.86 1.02
CA VAL A 166 -9.79 -8.79 0.19
C VAL A 166 -10.93 -7.84 -0.15
N ASP A 167 -10.73 -6.58 0.16
CA ASP A 167 -11.62 -5.47 -0.19
C ASP A 167 -10.76 -4.28 -0.57
N GLY A 168 -11.17 -3.56 -1.59
CA GLY A 168 -10.47 -2.38 -2.04
C GLY A 168 -10.27 -2.32 -3.55
N PHE A 169 -9.47 -1.33 -3.95
CA PHE A 169 -9.20 -0.99 -5.33
C PHE A 169 -8.22 -1.97 -5.99
#